data_084d908f479746b2ae951ebd79db75ee
#
_entry.id   084d908f479746b2ae951ebd79db75ee
#
_cell.length_a   1.000
_cell.length_b   1.000
_cell.length_c   1.000
_cell.angle_alpha   90.00
_cell.angle_beta   90.00
_cell.angle_gamma   90.00
#
_symmetry.space_group_name_H-M   'P 1'
#
loop_
_entity.id
_entity.type
_entity.pdbx_description
1 polymer ?
#
loop_
_entity_poly.entity_id
_entity_poly.type
_entity_poly.pdbx_seq_one_letter_code
_entity_poly.pdbx_strand_id
1 'polypeptide(L)' 'MERLVLHTFAMGDVEDPDLYVSPAIYEWQQTPKGKWAMKHGNELKYHIYPDAHSMGYKVKVTGLFEDKHLTYLRLINT' A
#
# COMPACT_ATOMS: atom_id res chain seq x y z
N MET A 1 16.75 -2.93 -7.93
CA MET A 1 15.39 -2.91 -7.34
C MET A 1 15.28 -1.89 -6.23
N GLU A 2 14.16 -1.24 -6.14
CA GLU A 2 13.90 -0.24 -5.12
C GLU A 2 12.55 -0.51 -4.45
N ARG A 3 12.48 -0.34 -3.12
CA ARG A 3 11.22 -0.49 -2.39
C ARG A 3 10.48 0.85 -2.38
N LEU A 4 9.22 0.80 -2.78
CA LEU A 4 8.37 1.99 -2.87
C LEU A 4 7.12 1.81 -2.05
N VAL A 5 6.59 2.92 -1.54
CA VAL A 5 5.26 2.97 -0.93
C VAL A 5 4.25 3.11 -2.06
N LEU A 6 3.39 2.10 -2.20
CA LEU A 6 2.40 2.03 -3.27
C LEU A 6 1.09 2.69 -2.90
N HIS A 7 0.68 2.56 -1.65
CA HIS A 7 -0.61 3.01 -1.19
C HIS A 7 -0.57 3.23 0.31
N THR A 8 -1.26 4.25 0.78
CA THR A 8 -1.39 4.55 2.20
C THR A 8 -2.86 4.85 2.49
N PHE A 9 -3.39 4.29 3.56
CA PHE A 9 -4.75 4.59 3.97
C PHE A 9 -4.88 4.61 5.49
N ALA A 10 -5.90 5.31 5.98
CA ALA A 10 -6.19 5.40 7.40
C ALA A 10 -7.32 4.43 7.77
N MET A 11 -7.15 3.73 8.89
CA MET A 11 -8.19 2.83 9.40
C MET A 11 -8.97 3.45 10.56
N GLY A 12 -8.46 4.54 11.12
CA GLY A 12 -9.06 5.17 12.29
C GLY A 12 -8.77 4.41 13.57
N ASP A 13 -9.56 4.69 14.60
CA ASP A 13 -9.40 4.10 15.92
C ASP A 13 -10.17 2.78 15.99
N VAL A 14 -9.52 1.69 15.64
CA VAL A 14 -10.10 0.34 15.65
C VAL A 14 -9.39 -0.52 16.69
N GLU A 15 -10.14 -1.41 17.34
CA GLU A 15 -9.58 -2.26 18.39
C GLU A 15 -8.59 -3.29 17.86
N ASP A 16 -8.89 -3.84 16.68
CA ASP A 16 -8.05 -4.87 16.07
C ASP A 16 -7.77 -4.49 14.62
N PRO A 17 -6.69 -3.71 14.37
CA PRO A 17 -6.37 -3.26 13.02
C PRO A 17 -6.12 -4.42 12.04
N ASP A 18 -5.63 -5.57 12.50
CA ASP A 18 -5.37 -6.70 11.63
C ASP A 18 -6.65 -7.25 10.97
N LEU A 19 -7.79 -7.15 11.63
CA LEU A 19 -9.06 -7.60 11.07
C LEU A 19 -9.57 -6.69 9.95
N TYR A 20 -9.20 -5.41 10.00
CA TYR A 20 -9.70 -4.40 9.05
C TYR A 20 -8.77 -4.19 7.87
N VAL A 21 -7.50 -4.57 7.99
CA VAL A 21 -6.51 -4.31 6.94
C VAL A 21 -6.75 -5.16 5.69
N SER A 22 -7.13 -6.41 5.86
CA SER A 22 -7.28 -7.34 4.72
C SER A 22 -8.37 -6.91 3.73
N PRO A 23 -9.60 -6.54 4.17
CA PRO A 23 -10.60 -6.04 3.23
C PRO A 23 -10.16 -4.78 2.49
N ALA A 24 -9.51 -3.85 3.21
CA ALA A 24 -9.05 -2.60 2.60
C ALA A 24 -7.97 -2.84 1.56
N ILE A 25 -7.03 -3.73 1.83
CA ILE A 25 -5.99 -4.10 0.85
C ILE A 25 -6.62 -4.80 -0.35
N TYR A 26 -7.58 -5.68 -0.12
CA TYR A 26 -8.28 -6.38 -1.20
C TYR A 26 -8.97 -5.39 -2.15
N GLU A 27 -9.65 -4.39 -1.61
CA GLU A 27 -10.28 -3.34 -2.43
C GLU A 27 -9.25 -2.59 -3.27
N TRP A 28 -8.12 -2.21 -2.66
CA TRP A 28 -7.04 -1.55 -3.38
C TRP A 28 -6.49 -2.42 -4.51
N GLN A 29 -6.36 -3.73 -4.29
CA GLN A 29 -5.89 -4.66 -5.30
C GLN A 29 -6.79 -4.72 -6.52
N GLN A 30 -8.05 -4.32 -6.40
CA GLN A 30 -9.00 -4.29 -7.51
C GLN A 30 -8.86 -3.01 -8.37
N THR A 31 -8.16 -2.00 -7.88
CA THR A 31 -7.91 -0.79 -8.65
C THR A 31 -6.89 -1.06 -9.77
N PRO A 32 -6.87 -0.24 -10.85
CA PRO A 32 -5.87 -0.42 -11.91
C PRO A 32 -4.44 -0.39 -11.39
N LYS A 33 -4.13 0.55 -10.48
CA LYS A 33 -2.79 0.64 -9.87
C LYS A 33 -2.48 -0.57 -9.02
N GLY A 34 -3.45 -1.04 -8.23
CA GLY A 34 -3.28 -2.22 -7.39
C GLY A 34 -3.04 -3.47 -8.22
N LYS A 35 -3.81 -3.67 -9.27
CA LYS A 35 -3.63 -4.82 -10.19
C LYS A 35 -2.25 -4.80 -10.83
N TRP A 36 -1.82 -3.63 -11.31
CA TRP A 36 -0.51 -3.48 -11.91
C TRP A 36 0.61 -3.79 -10.90
N ALA A 37 0.48 -3.29 -9.68
CA ALA A 37 1.45 -3.50 -8.62
C ALA A 37 1.55 -4.98 -8.22
N MET A 38 0.42 -5.68 -8.14
CA MET A 38 0.40 -7.11 -7.83
C MET A 38 1.08 -7.94 -8.92
N LYS A 39 0.97 -7.50 -10.17
CA LYS A 39 1.56 -8.21 -11.32
C LYS A 39 3.08 -8.01 -11.40
N HIS A 40 3.56 -6.80 -11.15
CA HIS A 40 4.96 -6.43 -11.39
C HIS A 40 5.80 -6.27 -10.14
N GLY A 41 5.18 -6.08 -8.98
CA GLY A 41 5.89 -5.90 -7.73
C GLY A 41 6.41 -7.21 -7.16
N ASN A 42 7.51 -7.12 -6.42
CA ASN A 42 8.10 -8.24 -5.68
C ASN A 42 8.08 -7.90 -4.21
N GLU A 43 7.95 -8.94 -3.37
CA GLU A 43 7.94 -8.77 -1.90
C GLU A 43 6.96 -7.69 -1.44
N LEU A 44 5.72 -7.79 -1.89
CA LEU A 44 4.66 -6.89 -1.47
C LEU A 44 4.38 -7.10 0.01
N LYS A 45 4.44 -6.01 0.77
CA LYS A 45 4.24 -6.03 2.22
C LYS A 45 3.35 -4.88 2.64
N TYR A 46 2.70 -5.04 3.77
CA TYR A 46 1.98 -3.93 4.40
C TYR A 46 2.50 -3.74 5.82
N HIS A 47 2.41 -2.50 6.30
CA HIS A 47 2.80 -2.14 7.66
C HIS A 47 1.67 -1.35 8.30
N ILE A 48 1.30 -1.75 9.51
CA ILE A 48 0.32 -1.05 10.32
C ILE A 48 1.10 -0.25 11.35
N TYR A 49 0.80 1.05 11.45
CA TYR A 49 1.47 1.91 12.41
C TYR A 49 0.50 2.92 13.02
N PRO A 50 0.73 3.34 14.28
CA PRO A 50 -0.13 4.36 14.89
C PRO A 50 0.13 5.72 14.26
N ASP A 51 -0.94 6.52 14.15
CA ASP A 51 -0.86 7.89 13.66
C ASP A 51 -1.31 8.86 14.76
N ALA A 52 -0.36 9.62 15.29
CA ALA A 52 -0.63 10.55 16.39
C ALA A 52 -1.60 11.67 16.00
N HIS A 53 -1.64 12.06 14.73
CA HIS A 53 -2.51 13.14 14.26
C HIS A 53 -3.98 12.72 14.18
N SER A 54 -4.25 11.50 13.76
CA SER A 54 -5.63 10.99 13.63
C SER A 54 -6.08 10.21 14.85
N MET A 55 -5.17 9.94 15.77
CA MET A 55 -5.40 9.11 16.97
C MET A 55 -5.92 7.71 16.63
N GLY A 56 -5.50 7.19 15.48
CA GLY A 56 -5.87 5.87 15.02
C GLY A 56 -4.69 5.20 14.33
N TYR A 57 -4.98 4.26 13.44
CA TYR A 57 -3.96 3.51 12.73
C TYR A 57 -3.93 3.86 11.26
N LYS A 58 -2.74 3.83 10.68
CA LYS A 58 -2.52 3.93 9.24
C LYS A 58 -1.84 2.68 8.74
N VAL A 59 -2.05 2.41 7.45
CA VAL A 59 -1.42 1.28 6.77
C VAL A 59 -0.70 1.80 5.54
N LYS A 60 0.51 1.31 5.31
CA LYS A 60 1.22 1.54 4.05
C LYS A 60 1.51 0.20 3.39
N VAL A 61 1.29 0.15 2.08
CA VAL A 61 1.60 -1.01 1.25
C VAL A 61 2.86 -0.69 0.46
N THR A 62 3.85 -1.57 0.54
CA THR A 62 5.14 -1.38 -0.15
C THR A 62 5.46 -2.57 -1.03
N GLY A 63 6.34 -2.36 -1.99
CA GLY A 63 6.83 -3.43 -2.85
C GLY A 63 8.18 -3.08 -3.46
N LEU A 64 8.90 -4.10 -3.93
CA LEU A 64 10.14 -3.94 -4.67
C LEU A 64 9.84 -3.97 -6.16
N PHE A 65 10.43 -3.03 -6.89
CA PHE A 65 10.23 -2.92 -8.34
C PHE A 65 11.56 -2.76 -9.06
N GLU A 66 11.64 -3.33 -10.27
CA GLU A 66 12.77 -3.11 -11.16
C GLU A 66 12.74 -1.69 -11.71
N ASP A 67 13.91 -1.18 -12.14
CA ASP A 67 14.06 0.21 -12.59
C ASP A 67 13.09 0.57 -13.72
N LYS A 68 12.85 -0.34 -14.66
CA LYS A 68 11.90 -0.10 -15.75
C LYS A 68 10.47 0.17 -15.27
N HIS A 69 10.08 -0.45 -14.15
CA HIS A 69 8.76 -0.24 -13.57
C HIS A 69 8.69 1.03 -12.72
N LEU A 70 9.82 1.49 -12.20
CA LEU A 70 9.88 2.74 -11.43
C LEU A 70 9.50 3.94 -12.29
N THR A 71 9.96 3.97 -13.53
CA THR A 71 9.60 5.02 -14.48
C THR A 71 8.09 5.07 -14.71
N TYR A 72 7.49 3.91 -14.92
CA TYR A 72 6.03 3.82 -15.09
C TYR A 72 5.27 4.32 -13.87
N LEU A 73 5.70 3.91 -12.67
CA LEU A 73 5.05 4.35 -11.42
C LEU A 73 5.12 5.85 -11.23
N ARG A 74 6.25 6.47 -11.59
CA ARG A 74 6.39 7.93 -11.51
C ARG A 74 5.42 8.64 -12.44
N LEU A 75 5.18 8.09 -13.62
CA LEU A 75 4.24 8.66 -14.58
C LEU A 75 2.79 8.58 -14.09
N ILE A 76 2.39 7.47 -13.49
CA ILE A 76 1.00 7.30 -13.02
C ILE A 76 0.73 7.98 -11.69
N ASN A 77 1.78 8.37 -10.95
CA ASN A 77 1.65 9.05 -9.66
C ASN A 77 1.69 10.59 -9.79
N THR A 78 1.88 11.11 -10.98
CA THR A 78 1.81 12.57 -11.22
C THR A 78 0.38 13.02 -11.66
#